data_23963e1779db350522206464e33da417
#
_entry.id   23963e1779db350522206464e33da417
#
_cell.length_a   1.000
_cell.length_b   1.000
_cell.length_c   1.000
_cell.angle_alpha   90.00
_cell.angle_beta   90.00
_cell.angle_gamma   90.00
#
_symmetry.space_group_name_H-M   'P 1'
#
loop_
_entity.id
_entity.type
_entity.pdbx_description
1 polymer ?
#
loop_
_entity_poly.entity_id
_entity_poly.type
_entity_poly.pdbx_seq_one_letter_code
_entity_poly.pdbx_strand_id
1 'polypeptide(L)'
;MVYRKKTYKDVVDPKIWAIWEEVQDEAKSLYPRYFEDCEPELYQDNSYRHLGYCWQTFRNAREMNVDKVRATRCIILLSQRLGQDYDEIRSVLCHEFGHFVSPKEDHGYLWKVRADKIGSRWGIKASRLSDNETFKESARQAREERNAHSVYKYRVFCPECNAEWKYKSNCKIVQHPQLYRCGECKTFLKSARI
;
A
#
# COMPACT_ATOMS: atom_id res chain seq x y z
N MET A 1 12.96 6.23 -13.81
CA MET A 1 12.40 5.65 -12.57
C MET A 1 12.57 4.14 -12.66
N VAL A 2 13.52 3.55 -11.93
CA VAL A 2 13.76 2.09 -11.97
C VAL A 2 12.69 1.44 -11.12
N TYR A 3 11.71 0.80 -11.76
CA TYR A 3 10.77 -0.08 -11.06
C TYR A 3 11.57 -1.22 -10.42
N ARG A 4 11.73 -1.19 -9.10
CA ARG A 4 12.16 -2.39 -8.37
C ARG A 4 11.10 -3.46 -8.63
N LYS A 5 11.51 -4.58 -9.25
CA LYS A 5 10.65 -5.77 -9.36
C LYS A 5 10.15 -6.11 -7.95
N LYS A 6 8.87 -5.89 -7.68
CA LYS A 6 8.23 -6.43 -6.48
C LYS A 6 8.26 -7.95 -6.64
N THR A 7 8.89 -8.63 -5.72
CA THR A 7 8.88 -10.09 -5.66
C THR A 7 7.52 -10.50 -5.07
N TYR A 8 6.64 -10.93 -5.92
CA TYR A 8 5.40 -11.59 -5.52
C TYR A 8 5.70 -13.07 -5.29
N LYS A 9 4.95 -13.69 -4.39
CA LYS A 9 4.96 -15.13 -4.16
C LYS A 9 3.56 -15.66 -4.38
N ASP A 10 3.48 -16.88 -4.85
CA ASP A 10 2.22 -17.59 -4.94
C ASP A 10 1.66 -17.82 -3.54
N VAL A 11 0.32 -17.75 -3.43
CA VAL A 11 -0.39 -18.13 -2.20
C VAL A 11 -0.33 -19.64 -2.08
N VAL A 12 0.18 -20.13 -0.96
CA VAL A 12 0.33 -21.58 -0.71
C VAL A 12 -0.68 -22.13 0.29
N ASP A 13 -1.37 -21.28 1.02
CA ASP A 13 -2.38 -21.70 2.02
C ASP A 13 -3.73 -21.99 1.32
N PRO A 14 -4.24 -23.26 1.35
CA PRO A 14 -5.51 -23.61 0.72
C PRO A 14 -6.72 -22.87 1.30
N LYS A 15 -6.67 -22.47 2.57
CA LYS A 15 -7.77 -21.71 3.20
C LYS A 15 -7.83 -20.29 2.65
N ILE A 16 -6.69 -19.68 2.37
CA ILE A 16 -6.65 -18.35 1.73
C ILE A 16 -7.25 -18.45 0.32
N TRP A 17 -6.95 -19.50 -0.43
CA TRP A 17 -7.55 -19.75 -1.74
C TRP A 17 -9.06 -19.93 -1.65
N ALA A 18 -9.55 -20.72 -0.71
CA ALA A 18 -10.99 -20.90 -0.51
C ALA A 18 -11.71 -19.58 -0.21
N ILE A 19 -11.12 -18.74 0.65
CA ILE A 19 -11.66 -17.40 0.96
C ILE A 19 -11.61 -16.49 -0.26
N TRP A 20 -10.53 -16.54 -1.04
CA TRP A 20 -10.40 -15.80 -2.29
C TRP A 20 -11.51 -16.15 -3.27
N GLU A 21 -11.73 -17.43 -3.53
CA GLU A 21 -12.77 -17.92 -4.44
C GLU A 21 -14.16 -17.47 -3.98
N GLU A 22 -14.47 -17.62 -2.68
CA GLU A 22 -15.75 -17.16 -2.13
C GLU A 22 -15.97 -15.65 -2.34
N VAL A 23 -14.97 -14.80 -2.08
CA VAL A 23 -15.09 -13.35 -2.21
C VAL A 23 -15.11 -12.93 -3.68
N GLN A 24 -14.35 -13.61 -4.54
CA GLN A 24 -14.36 -13.39 -5.98
C GLN A 24 -15.71 -13.72 -6.59
N ASP A 25 -16.29 -14.87 -6.25
CA ASP A 25 -17.60 -15.32 -6.73
C ASP A 25 -18.70 -14.35 -6.31
N GLU A 26 -18.67 -13.87 -5.06
CA GLU A 26 -19.61 -12.85 -4.59
C GLU A 26 -19.44 -11.54 -5.36
N ALA A 27 -18.21 -11.05 -5.53
CA ALA A 27 -17.94 -9.84 -6.30
C ALA A 27 -18.36 -9.99 -7.76
N LYS A 28 -18.14 -11.16 -8.38
CA LYS A 28 -18.52 -11.47 -9.76
C LYS A 28 -20.03 -11.54 -9.92
N SER A 29 -20.73 -12.14 -8.96
CA SER A 29 -22.20 -12.19 -8.94
C SER A 29 -22.83 -10.80 -8.87
N LEU A 30 -22.27 -9.91 -8.02
CA LEU A 30 -22.79 -8.56 -7.83
C LEU A 30 -22.41 -7.59 -8.96
N TYR A 31 -21.24 -7.80 -9.57
CA TYR A 31 -20.63 -6.87 -10.53
C TYR A 31 -20.02 -7.57 -11.74
N PRO A 32 -20.78 -8.43 -12.47
CA PRO A 32 -20.26 -9.31 -13.51
C PRO A 32 -19.50 -8.58 -14.62
N ARG A 33 -19.94 -7.38 -14.98
CA ARG A 33 -19.35 -6.56 -16.05
C ARG A 33 -17.86 -6.21 -15.84
N TYR A 34 -17.35 -6.20 -14.61
CA TYR A 34 -15.94 -5.90 -14.35
C TYR A 34 -15.05 -7.12 -14.61
N PHE A 35 -15.63 -8.32 -14.60
CA PHE A 35 -14.95 -9.58 -14.86
C PHE A 35 -14.96 -10.00 -16.33
N GLU A 36 -15.67 -9.28 -17.21
CA GLU A 36 -15.73 -9.60 -18.65
C GLU A 36 -14.36 -9.49 -19.34
N ASP A 37 -13.56 -8.48 -19.00
CA ASP A 37 -12.27 -8.18 -19.63
C ASP A 37 -11.07 -8.60 -18.77
N CYS A 38 -11.27 -8.94 -17.50
CA CYS A 38 -10.19 -9.17 -16.55
C CYS A 38 -10.63 -10.04 -15.37
N GLU A 39 -9.95 -11.14 -15.15
CA GLU A 39 -10.02 -11.84 -13.86
C GLU A 39 -8.84 -11.41 -12.99
N PRO A 40 -9.10 -10.99 -11.72
CA PRO A 40 -8.03 -10.65 -10.79
C PRO A 40 -7.16 -11.85 -10.44
N GLU A 41 -5.86 -11.61 -10.30
CA GLU A 41 -4.86 -12.58 -9.86
C GLU A 41 -4.51 -12.33 -8.39
N LEU A 42 -4.40 -13.38 -7.58
CA LEU A 42 -4.01 -13.29 -6.17
C LEU A 42 -2.55 -13.65 -5.96
N TYR A 43 -1.82 -12.80 -5.25
CA TYR A 43 -0.45 -13.04 -4.80
C TYR A 43 -0.24 -12.58 -3.37
N GLN A 44 0.85 -13.00 -2.76
CA GLN A 44 1.31 -12.49 -1.47
C GLN A 44 2.59 -11.69 -1.61
N ASP A 45 2.73 -10.64 -0.78
CA ASP A 45 3.96 -9.90 -0.61
C ASP A 45 4.33 -9.76 0.88
N ASN A 46 5.56 -9.37 1.16
CA ASN A 46 6.01 -9.12 2.53
C ASN A 46 5.90 -7.63 2.87
N SER A 47 4.77 -7.01 2.53
CA SER A 47 4.55 -5.59 2.82
C SER A 47 4.26 -5.36 4.29
N TYR A 48 4.81 -4.26 4.83
CA TYR A 48 4.43 -3.69 6.13
C TYR A 48 3.68 -2.37 5.98
N ARG A 49 3.37 -1.95 4.74
CA ARG A 49 2.72 -0.68 4.42
C ARG A 49 1.23 -0.83 4.13
N HIS A 50 0.82 -2.02 3.76
CA HIS A 50 -0.56 -2.35 3.44
C HIS A 50 -0.83 -3.81 3.80
N LEU A 51 -2.07 -4.10 4.17
CA LEU A 51 -2.57 -5.46 4.38
C LEU A 51 -2.95 -6.11 3.05
N GLY A 52 -3.57 -5.32 2.18
CA GLY A 52 -3.89 -5.63 0.81
C GLY A 52 -3.48 -4.50 -0.13
N TYR A 53 -3.44 -4.79 -1.42
CA TYR A 53 -3.21 -3.79 -2.46
C TYR A 53 -3.77 -4.28 -3.79
N CYS A 54 -4.71 -3.53 -4.36
CA CYS A 54 -5.28 -3.79 -5.68
C CYS A 54 -4.54 -2.96 -6.74
N TRP A 55 -3.72 -3.63 -7.57
CA TRP A 55 -3.06 -3.01 -8.70
C TRP A 55 -3.81 -3.28 -9.99
N GLN A 56 -4.09 -2.24 -10.79
CA GLN A 56 -4.87 -2.34 -12.01
C GLN A 56 -4.21 -1.59 -13.17
N THR A 57 -4.38 -2.13 -14.38
CA THR A 57 -4.17 -1.39 -15.63
C THR A 57 -5.50 -1.28 -16.38
N PHE A 58 -5.68 -0.17 -17.11
CA PHE A 58 -6.95 0.15 -17.75
C PHE A 58 -6.78 0.37 -19.24
N ARG A 59 -7.72 -0.13 -20.05
CA ARG A 59 -7.78 0.14 -21.48
C ARG A 59 -8.08 1.61 -21.76
N ASN A 60 -9.04 2.17 -21.03
CA ASN A 60 -9.54 3.54 -21.19
C ASN A 60 -9.15 4.41 -19.99
N ALA A 61 -7.85 4.57 -19.75
CA ALA A 61 -7.35 5.28 -18.57
C ALA A 61 -7.78 6.77 -18.49
N ARG A 62 -8.20 7.38 -19.60
CA ARG A 62 -8.67 8.76 -19.67
C ARG A 62 -10.18 8.92 -19.52
N GLU A 63 -10.94 7.81 -19.51
CA GLU A 63 -12.39 7.85 -19.34
C GLU A 63 -12.76 8.40 -17.96
N MET A 64 -13.64 9.39 -17.94
CA MET A 64 -14.10 10.04 -16.71
C MET A 64 -15.24 9.27 -16.01
N ASN A 65 -16.04 8.55 -16.80
CA ASN A 65 -17.10 7.75 -16.24
C ASN A 65 -16.56 6.41 -15.73
N VAL A 66 -16.53 6.26 -14.39
CA VAL A 66 -16.04 5.06 -13.70
C VAL A 66 -16.70 3.79 -14.20
N ASP A 67 -17.98 3.86 -14.54
CA ASP A 67 -18.74 2.70 -15.04
C ASP A 67 -18.34 2.24 -16.45
N LYS A 68 -17.61 3.06 -17.20
CA LYS A 68 -17.07 2.72 -18.52
C LYS A 68 -15.59 2.30 -18.47
N VAL A 69 -14.94 2.45 -17.32
CA VAL A 69 -13.56 2.01 -17.14
C VAL A 69 -13.54 0.50 -16.93
N ARG A 70 -12.64 -0.19 -17.61
CA ARG A 70 -12.42 -1.63 -17.47
C ARG A 70 -10.94 -1.89 -17.21
N ALA A 71 -10.68 -2.70 -16.19
CA ALA A 71 -9.34 -3.23 -15.98
C ALA A 71 -9.01 -4.22 -17.11
N THR A 72 -7.80 -4.16 -17.62
CA THR A 72 -7.23 -5.15 -18.55
C THR A 72 -6.30 -6.11 -17.84
N ARG A 73 -5.86 -5.75 -16.64
CA ARG A 73 -5.15 -6.61 -15.71
C ARG A 73 -5.42 -6.11 -14.30
N CYS A 74 -5.60 -7.04 -13.39
CA CYS A 74 -5.74 -6.77 -11.96
C CYS A 74 -4.91 -7.78 -11.17
N ILE A 75 -4.13 -7.28 -10.21
CA ILE A 75 -3.41 -8.09 -9.25
C ILE A 75 -3.81 -7.61 -7.87
N ILE A 76 -4.31 -8.53 -7.05
CA ILE A 76 -4.55 -8.30 -5.63
C ILE A 76 -3.42 -8.93 -4.84
N LEU A 77 -2.76 -8.12 -4.02
CA LEU A 77 -1.68 -8.55 -3.15
C LEU A 77 -2.18 -8.62 -1.71
N LEU A 78 -1.92 -9.73 -1.04
CA LEU A 78 -2.11 -9.87 0.39
C LEU A 78 -0.77 -9.84 1.09
N SER A 79 -0.69 -9.11 2.21
CA SER A 79 0.50 -9.13 3.04
C SER A 79 0.64 -10.49 3.75
N GLN A 80 1.81 -11.12 3.66
CA GLN A 80 2.14 -12.33 4.43
C GLN A 80 2.06 -12.11 5.95
N ARG A 81 2.06 -10.86 6.40
CA ARG A 81 1.97 -10.48 7.81
C ARG A 81 0.56 -10.63 8.38
N LEU A 82 -0.44 -10.86 7.56
CA LEU A 82 -1.77 -11.29 8.00
C LEU A 82 -1.74 -12.68 8.66
N GLY A 83 -0.71 -13.49 8.36
CA GLY A 83 -0.57 -14.84 8.90
C GLY A 83 -1.78 -15.71 8.54
N GLN A 84 -2.42 -16.26 9.56
CA GLN A 84 -3.61 -17.11 9.46
C GLN A 84 -4.86 -16.45 10.07
N ASP A 85 -4.90 -15.14 10.15
CA ASP A 85 -6.10 -14.39 10.51
C ASP A 85 -7.07 -14.37 9.31
N TYR A 86 -7.84 -15.44 9.16
CA TYR A 86 -8.71 -15.68 8.02
C TYR A 86 -9.88 -14.69 7.93
N ASP A 87 -10.35 -14.17 9.07
CA ASP A 87 -11.42 -13.17 9.09
C ASP A 87 -10.90 -11.82 8.60
N GLU A 88 -9.69 -11.43 9.02
CA GLU A 88 -9.04 -10.23 8.52
C GLU A 88 -8.66 -10.39 7.04
N ILE A 89 -8.18 -11.57 6.61
CA ILE A 89 -7.91 -11.85 5.18
C ILE A 89 -9.18 -11.64 4.34
N ARG A 90 -10.33 -12.16 4.79
CA ARG A 90 -11.61 -11.97 4.12
C ARG A 90 -11.98 -10.48 4.05
N SER A 91 -11.83 -9.76 5.15
CA SER A 91 -12.08 -8.32 5.22
C SER A 91 -11.22 -7.54 4.23
N VAL A 92 -9.92 -7.84 4.19
CA VAL A 92 -8.98 -7.24 3.24
C VAL A 92 -9.35 -7.57 1.80
N LEU A 93 -9.74 -8.81 1.50
CA LEU A 93 -10.17 -9.18 0.15
C LEU A 93 -11.44 -8.44 -0.28
N CYS A 94 -12.44 -8.30 0.59
CA CYS A 94 -13.63 -7.49 0.30
C CYS A 94 -13.27 -6.04 -0.01
N HIS A 95 -12.30 -5.46 0.71
CA HIS A 95 -11.76 -4.14 0.48
C HIS A 95 -11.11 -4.01 -0.90
N GLU A 96 -10.20 -4.94 -1.25
CA GLU A 96 -9.47 -4.91 -2.51
C GLU A 96 -10.36 -5.19 -3.72
N PHE A 97 -11.34 -6.09 -3.60
CA PHE A 97 -12.37 -6.26 -4.62
C PHE A 97 -13.25 -5.00 -4.76
N GLY A 98 -13.47 -4.26 -3.68
CA GLY A 98 -14.08 -2.93 -3.73
C GLY A 98 -13.34 -1.99 -4.69
N HIS A 99 -12.01 -1.96 -4.65
CA HIS A 99 -11.19 -1.21 -5.61
C HIS A 99 -11.30 -1.76 -7.03
N PHE A 100 -11.30 -3.09 -7.18
CA PHE A 100 -11.43 -3.71 -8.51
C PHE A 100 -12.73 -3.30 -9.21
N VAL A 101 -13.85 -3.31 -8.50
CA VAL A 101 -15.15 -2.93 -9.07
C VAL A 101 -15.45 -1.43 -9.01
N SER A 102 -14.54 -0.63 -8.44
CA SER A 102 -14.62 0.84 -8.41
C SER A 102 -13.33 1.45 -8.96
N PRO A 103 -12.99 1.19 -10.24
CA PRO A 103 -11.73 1.61 -10.81
C PRO A 103 -11.55 3.13 -10.70
N LYS A 104 -10.32 3.57 -10.38
CA LYS A 104 -9.91 4.96 -10.18
C LYS A 104 -10.52 5.67 -8.95
N GLU A 105 -11.36 5.01 -8.19
CA GLU A 105 -11.91 5.60 -6.96
C GLU A 105 -11.05 5.17 -5.77
N ASP A 106 -10.44 6.15 -5.09
CA ASP A 106 -9.63 5.91 -3.90
C ASP A 106 -10.47 6.15 -2.64
N HIS A 107 -11.10 5.09 -2.12
CA HIS A 107 -11.90 5.09 -0.89
C HIS A 107 -13.05 6.13 -0.86
N GLY A 108 -13.58 6.50 -2.04
CA GLY A 108 -14.74 7.38 -2.16
C GLY A 108 -16.06 6.70 -1.83
N TYR A 109 -17.16 7.42 -2.05
CA TYR A 109 -18.51 6.91 -1.76
C TYR A 109 -18.83 5.62 -2.52
N LEU A 110 -18.56 5.59 -3.81
CA LEU A 110 -18.87 4.44 -4.66
C LEU A 110 -18.08 3.20 -4.26
N TRP A 111 -16.76 3.37 -4.00
CA TRP A 111 -15.94 2.30 -3.45
C TRP A 111 -16.53 1.74 -2.15
N LYS A 112 -16.88 2.63 -1.20
CA LYS A 112 -17.43 2.24 0.10
C LYS A 112 -18.69 1.40 -0.05
N VAL A 113 -19.64 1.88 -0.86
CA VAL A 113 -20.92 1.18 -1.10
C VAL A 113 -20.70 -0.20 -1.72
N ARG A 114 -19.78 -0.31 -2.69
CA ARG A 114 -19.52 -1.57 -3.38
C ARG A 114 -18.75 -2.56 -2.50
N ALA A 115 -17.74 -2.11 -1.79
CA ALA A 115 -16.99 -2.95 -0.86
C ALA A 115 -17.87 -3.45 0.30
N ASP A 116 -18.72 -2.59 0.88
CA ASP A 116 -19.69 -2.98 1.89
C ASP A 116 -20.70 -4.02 1.35
N LYS A 117 -21.13 -3.87 0.08
CA LYS A 117 -22.05 -4.81 -0.52
C LYS A 117 -21.41 -6.18 -0.72
N ILE A 118 -20.15 -6.23 -1.17
CA ILE A 118 -19.39 -7.49 -1.27
C ILE A 118 -19.25 -8.14 0.11
N GLY A 119 -18.86 -7.36 1.13
CA GLY A 119 -18.67 -7.87 2.49
C GLY A 119 -19.96 -8.25 3.23
N SER A 120 -21.14 -7.79 2.75
CA SER A 120 -22.42 -7.93 3.46
C SER A 120 -22.80 -9.38 3.76
N ARG A 121 -22.45 -10.33 2.89
CA ARG A 121 -22.67 -11.77 3.09
C ARG A 121 -22.05 -12.30 4.38
N TRP A 122 -20.96 -11.71 4.83
CA TRP A 122 -20.20 -12.09 6.04
C TRP A 122 -20.31 -11.06 7.17
N GLY A 123 -21.20 -10.06 7.03
CA GLY A 123 -21.32 -8.97 8.02
C GLY A 123 -20.16 -8.00 8.04
N ILE A 124 -19.28 -8.03 7.03
CA ILE A 124 -18.09 -7.19 6.92
C ILE A 124 -18.47 -5.82 6.37
N LYS A 125 -17.96 -4.76 7.01
CA LYS A 125 -18.03 -3.38 6.52
C LYS A 125 -16.63 -2.92 6.14
N ALA A 126 -16.47 -2.43 4.92
CA ALA A 126 -15.20 -1.93 4.45
C ALA A 126 -14.72 -0.71 5.26
N SER A 127 -13.47 -0.74 5.68
CA SER A 127 -12.79 0.34 6.38
C SER A 127 -11.58 0.82 5.57
N ARG A 128 -11.26 2.11 5.66
CA ARG A 128 -10.04 2.67 5.05
C ARG A 128 -8.78 2.28 5.82
N LEU A 129 -8.92 2.01 7.10
CA LEU A 129 -7.83 1.69 8.01
C LEU A 129 -8.08 0.29 8.58
N SER A 130 -7.02 -0.49 8.67
CA SER A 130 -7.06 -1.72 9.43
C SER A 130 -7.03 -1.41 10.92
N ASP A 131 -7.92 -2.06 11.66
CA ASP A 131 -7.89 -2.07 13.13
C ASP A 131 -7.05 -3.25 13.67
N ASN A 132 -6.43 -4.02 12.78
CA ASN A 132 -5.61 -5.16 13.14
C ASN A 132 -4.34 -4.73 13.89
N GLU A 133 -4.36 -4.89 15.22
CA GLU A 133 -3.25 -4.50 16.11
C GLU A 133 -1.99 -5.34 15.85
N THR A 134 -2.13 -6.60 15.47
CA THR A 134 -0.99 -7.47 15.12
C THR A 134 -0.25 -6.93 13.91
N PHE A 135 -0.98 -6.44 12.90
CA PHE A 135 -0.37 -5.82 11.73
C PHE A 135 0.31 -4.49 12.09
N LYS A 136 -0.35 -3.64 12.87
CA LYS A 136 0.21 -2.36 13.34
C LYS A 136 1.51 -2.58 14.10
N GLU A 137 1.53 -3.55 15.02
CA GLU A 137 2.73 -3.91 15.78
C GLU A 137 3.84 -4.47 14.88
N SER A 138 3.51 -5.40 13.98
CA SER A 138 4.45 -5.94 12.99
C SER A 138 5.02 -4.85 12.08
N ALA A 139 4.20 -3.88 11.67
CA ALA A 139 4.65 -2.74 10.87
C ALA A 139 5.59 -1.82 11.67
N ARG A 140 5.31 -1.62 12.97
CA ARG A 140 6.17 -0.86 13.88
C ARG A 140 7.53 -1.53 14.02
N GLN A 141 7.56 -2.82 14.34
CA GLN A 141 8.79 -3.62 14.48
C GLN A 141 9.64 -3.60 13.21
N ALA A 142 9.03 -3.84 12.04
CA ALA A 142 9.75 -3.78 10.77
C ALA A 142 10.32 -2.39 10.45
N ARG A 143 9.67 -1.32 10.92
CA ARG A 143 10.18 0.05 10.80
C ARG A 143 11.37 0.28 11.74
N GLU A 144 11.29 -0.20 12.96
CA GLU A 144 12.35 -0.12 13.96
C GLU A 144 13.60 -0.88 13.53
N GLU A 145 13.46 -2.13 13.09
CA GLU A 145 14.54 -2.95 12.55
C GLU A 145 15.25 -2.25 11.37
N ARG A 146 14.47 -1.75 10.40
CA ARG A 146 15.03 -1.03 9.26
C ARG A 146 15.76 0.25 9.70
N ASN A 147 15.25 0.93 10.73
CA ASN A 147 15.91 2.13 11.26
C ASN A 147 17.19 1.78 12.00
N ALA A 148 17.21 0.68 12.76
CA ALA A 148 18.39 0.19 13.48
C ALA A 148 19.54 -0.20 12.52
N HIS A 149 19.21 -0.84 11.38
CA HIS A 149 20.19 -1.28 10.38
C HIS A 149 20.55 -0.21 9.33
N SER A 150 19.91 0.96 9.38
CA SER A 150 20.18 1.99 8.38
C SER A 150 21.36 2.88 8.80
N VAL A 151 22.42 2.80 8.01
CA VAL A 151 23.63 3.62 8.17
C VAL A 151 23.34 5.05 7.70
N TYR A 152 23.65 6.02 8.55
CA TYR A 152 23.69 7.42 8.14
C TYR A 152 24.87 7.63 7.20
N LYS A 153 24.64 8.29 6.08
CA LYS A 153 25.64 8.49 5.02
C LYS A 153 26.06 9.96 4.89
N TYR A 154 25.26 10.84 5.45
CA TYR A 154 25.46 12.29 5.35
C TYR A 154 25.17 12.95 6.68
N ARG A 155 25.89 14.02 6.94
CA ARG A 155 25.58 14.99 8.00
C ARG A 155 25.33 16.35 7.40
N VAL A 156 24.38 17.08 7.95
CA VAL A 156 24.18 18.52 7.72
C VAL A 156 24.44 19.21 9.04
N PHE A 157 25.22 20.29 9.02
CA PHE A 157 25.63 20.94 10.24
C PHE A 157 25.69 22.46 10.09
N CYS A 158 25.52 23.15 11.20
CA CYS A 158 25.74 24.58 11.31
C CYS A 158 27.22 24.87 11.65
N PRO A 159 27.93 25.65 10.85
CA PRO A 159 29.35 25.98 11.15
C PRO A 159 29.54 26.92 12.36
N GLU A 160 28.48 27.62 12.77
CA GLU A 160 28.55 28.57 13.90
C GLU A 160 28.24 27.89 15.26
N CYS A 161 27.03 27.26 15.36
CA CYS A 161 26.59 26.68 16.64
C CYS A 161 26.84 25.18 16.74
N ASN A 162 27.44 24.55 15.74
CA ASN A 162 27.74 23.12 15.67
C ASN A 162 26.50 22.19 15.78
N ALA A 163 25.28 22.70 15.66
CA ALA A 163 24.09 21.86 15.54
C ALA A 163 24.23 20.92 14.34
N GLU A 164 23.93 19.62 14.55
CA GLU A 164 24.14 18.58 13.54
C GLU A 164 22.90 17.72 13.36
N TRP A 165 22.62 17.35 12.10
CA TRP A 165 21.55 16.43 11.70
C TRP A 165 22.11 15.35 10.76
N LYS A 166 21.77 14.09 11.01
CA LYS A 166 22.24 12.95 10.21
C LYS A 166 21.17 12.47 9.24
N TYR A 167 21.58 12.17 8.01
CA TYR A 167 20.69 11.75 6.92
C TYR A 167 21.15 10.43 6.31
N LYS A 168 20.18 9.58 5.96
CA LYS A 168 20.41 8.25 5.34
C LYS A 168 20.51 8.32 3.83
N SER A 169 19.94 9.36 3.22
CA SER A 169 19.86 9.56 1.76
C SER A 169 20.32 10.96 1.36
N ASN A 170 20.69 11.09 0.09
CA ASN A 170 21.05 12.35 -0.53
C ASN A 170 19.79 13.18 -0.86
N CYS A 171 19.12 13.70 0.17
CA CYS A 171 17.92 14.53 0.05
C CYS A 171 18.26 16.00 -0.24
N LYS A 172 17.25 16.83 -0.53
CA LYS A 172 17.46 18.24 -0.94
C LYS A 172 18.32 19.06 0.02
N ILE A 173 18.14 18.90 1.32
CA ILE A 173 18.95 19.65 2.30
C ILE A 173 20.42 19.18 2.32
N VAL A 174 20.68 17.91 1.97
CA VAL A 174 22.06 17.39 1.84
C VAL A 174 22.70 17.89 0.55
N GLN A 175 21.93 17.94 -0.55
CA GLN A 175 22.43 18.42 -1.87
C GLN A 175 22.65 19.93 -1.91
N HIS A 176 21.77 20.69 -1.26
CA HIS A 176 21.72 22.14 -1.32
C HIS A 176 21.64 22.77 0.09
N PRO A 177 22.57 22.47 1.00
CA PRO A 177 22.53 22.96 2.37
C PRO A 177 22.55 24.49 2.49
N GLN A 178 23.17 25.16 1.50
CA GLN A 178 23.22 26.62 1.41
C GLN A 178 21.85 27.29 1.20
N LEU A 179 20.81 26.53 0.88
CA LEU A 179 19.44 27.06 0.78
C LEU A 179 18.70 27.04 2.13
N TYR A 180 19.33 26.48 3.16
CA TYR A 180 18.72 26.30 4.47
C TYR A 180 19.51 27.03 5.56
N ARG A 181 18.79 27.55 6.54
CA ARG A 181 19.38 28.25 7.67
C ARG A 181 19.19 27.47 8.95
N CYS A 182 20.17 27.55 9.84
CA CYS A 182 20.07 27.00 11.18
C CYS A 182 18.86 27.58 11.93
N GLY A 183 18.11 26.75 12.61
CA GLY A 183 16.94 27.17 13.41
C GLY A 183 17.32 28.13 14.55
N GLU A 184 18.53 27.99 15.11
CA GLU A 184 19.03 28.76 16.25
C GLU A 184 19.72 30.05 15.82
N CYS A 185 20.86 29.95 15.12
CA CYS A 185 21.71 31.12 14.82
C CYS A 185 21.49 31.70 13.40
N LYS A 186 20.59 31.16 12.58
CA LYS A 186 20.23 31.62 11.25
C LYS A 186 21.36 31.56 10.19
N THR A 187 22.51 31.00 10.52
CA THR A 187 23.61 30.77 9.59
C THR A 187 23.27 29.71 8.57
N PHE A 188 23.80 29.83 7.36
CA PHE A 188 23.61 28.80 6.32
C PHE A 188 24.28 27.49 6.69
N LEU A 189 23.59 26.39 6.38
CA LEU A 189 24.04 25.05 6.70
C LEU A 189 25.11 24.55 5.70
N LYS A 190 25.89 23.58 6.14
CA LYS A 190 26.84 22.80 5.34
C LYS A 190 26.50 21.32 5.44
N SER A 191 26.92 20.54 4.43
CA SER A 191 26.78 19.09 4.44
C SER A 191 28.10 18.39 4.18
N ALA A 192 28.24 17.19 4.70
CA ALA A 192 29.35 16.28 4.43
C ALA A 192 28.86 14.84 4.37
N ARG A 193 29.56 14.01 3.61
CA ARG A 193 29.41 12.55 3.67
C ARG A 193 30.18 12.00 4.86
N ILE A 194 29.61 11.04 5.58
CA ILE A 194 30.22 10.38 6.75
C ILE A 194 30.41 8.89 6.49
#